data_b0f85490f450c3020dbea3426dfa1b64
#
_entry.id   b0f85490f450c3020dbea3426dfa1b64
#
_cell.length_a   1.000
_cell.length_b   1.000
_cell.length_c   1.000
_cell.angle_alpha   90.00
_cell.angle_beta   90.00
_cell.angle_gamma   90.00
#
_symmetry.space_group_name_H-M   'P 1'
#
loop_
_entity.id
_entity.type
_entity.pdbx_description
1 polymer ?
#
loop_
_entity_poly.entity_id
_entity_poly.type
_entity_poly.pdbx_seq_one_letter_code
_entity_poly.pdbx_strand_id
1 'polypeptide(L)'
;MKPRRGERIIDTETIEIKADLPETIERLMQMNGVCRESDSTERPLEFYCNKKGKIFVTAPVGRSSLSIPRSSYVRAEAVSRDGKTYIDMCSVEQKGGFVSSVAFAILQILLMIAVSVLYAIFDTPTFKKEFLIIVLLIDALFACIMFRNLFKEKNNITPDLEKMKNEVRNRANAVSNWDK
;
A
#
# COMPACT_ATOMS: atom_id res chain seq x y z
N MET A 1 -12.71 -8.69 12.07
CA MET A 1 -12.06 -7.35 12.20
C MET A 1 -12.90 -6.24 11.58
N LYS A 2 -12.94 -5.02 12.16
CA LYS A 2 -13.69 -3.87 11.59
C LYS A 2 -12.71 -2.93 10.85
N PRO A 3 -13.11 -2.32 9.71
CA PRO A 3 -12.29 -1.33 9.03
C PRO A 3 -12.14 -0.06 9.90
N ARG A 4 -10.97 0.55 9.87
CA ARG A 4 -10.74 1.88 10.46
C ARG A 4 -11.16 2.97 9.46
N ARG A 5 -11.27 4.22 9.95
CA ARG A 5 -11.60 5.35 9.09
C ARG A 5 -10.59 5.48 7.95
N GLY A 6 -11.07 5.45 6.71
CA GLY A 6 -10.23 5.52 5.50
C GLY A 6 -9.65 4.19 5.02
N GLU A 7 -9.92 3.07 5.69
CA GLU A 7 -9.54 1.73 5.27
C GLU A 7 -10.67 1.06 4.46
N ARG A 8 -10.26 0.25 3.50
CA ARG A 8 -11.12 -0.72 2.82
C ARG A 8 -10.55 -2.11 3.05
N ILE A 9 -11.34 -3.00 3.63
CA ILE A 9 -10.98 -4.42 3.71
C ILE A 9 -11.29 -5.04 2.35
N ILE A 10 -10.29 -5.68 1.76
CA ILE A 10 -10.41 -6.34 0.46
C ILE A 10 -10.79 -7.79 0.67
N ASP A 11 -10.12 -8.46 1.63
CA ASP A 11 -10.27 -9.88 1.89
C ASP A 11 -9.98 -10.20 3.36
N THR A 12 -10.54 -11.31 3.85
CA THR A 12 -10.34 -11.80 5.21
C THR A 12 -10.11 -13.30 5.19
N GLU A 13 -9.18 -13.76 6.02
CA GLU A 13 -8.83 -15.17 6.15
C GLU A 13 -8.55 -15.51 7.62
N THR A 14 -8.82 -16.75 8.01
CA THR A 14 -8.56 -17.26 9.37
C THR A 14 -7.73 -18.52 9.28
N ILE A 15 -6.66 -18.58 10.07
CA ILE A 15 -5.75 -19.73 10.15
C ILE A 15 -5.83 -20.30 11.57
N GLU A 16 -6.07 -21.60 11.70
CA GLU A 16 -6.01 -22.31 12.99
C GLU A 16 -4.55 -22.66 13.33
N ILE A 17 -4.14 -22.37 14.57
CA ILE A 17 -2.80 -22.61 15.11
C ILE A 17 -2.89 -23.69 16.20
N LYS A 18 -1.97 -24.64 16.18
CA LYS A 18 -1.93 -25.74 17.14
C LYS A 18 -1.38 -25.38 18.52
N ALA A 19 -0.66 -24.26 18.61
CA ALA A 19 -0.08 -23.76 19.86
C ALA A 19 -1.08 -22.88 20.62
N ASP A 20 -0.89 -22.74 21.94
CA ASP A 20 -1.68 -21.84 22.78
C ASP A 20 -1.47 -20.37 22.40
N LEU A 21 -2.45 -19.52 22.72
CA LEU A 21 -2.41 -18.12 22.36
C LEU A 21 -1.17 -17.37 22.92
N PRO A 22 -0.79 -17.51 24.20
CA PRO A 22 0.40 -16.85 24.74
C PRO A 22 1.68 -17.26 24.01
N GLU A 23 1.83 -18.57 23.79
CA GLU A 23 2.96 -19.16 23.10
C GLU A 23 3.02 -18.71 21.62
N THR A 24 1.87 -18.72 20.93
CA THR A 24 1.75 -18.20 19.57
C THR A 24 2.23 -16.76 19.47
N ILE A 25 1.81 -15.89 20.40
CA ILE A 25 2.21 -14.47 20.42
C ILE A 25 3.72 -14.35 20.65
N GLU A 26 4.27 -15.07 21.61
CA GLU A 26 5.69 -15.04 21.93
C GLU A 26 6.55 -15.48 20.72
N ARG A 27 6.21 -16.61 20.11
CA ARG A 27 6.91 -17.14 18.92
C ARG A 27 6.82 -16.16 17.73
N LEU A 28 5.65 -15.56 17.47
CA LEU A 28 5.48 -14.57 16.41
C LEU A 28 6.28 -13.30 16.71
N MET A 29 6.39 -12.87 17.97
CA MET A 29 7.20 -11.72 18.34
C MET A 29 8.71 -11.95 18.11
N GLN A 30 9.20 -13.18 18.32
CA GLN A 30 10.58 -13.55 18.02
C GLN A 30 10.89 -13.49 16.52
N MET A 31 9.86 -13.63 15.67
CA MET A 31 9.98 -13.53 14.22
C MET A 31 9.87 -12.09 13.68
N ASN A 32 9.75 -11.07 14.53
CA ASN A 32 9.70 -9.68 14.09
C ASN A 32 10.94 -9.32 13.26
N GLY A 33 10.74 -8.62 12.15
CA GLY A 33 11.83 -8.13 11.32
C GLY A 33 11.52 -8.07 9.84
N VAL A 34 12.56 -7.79 9.08
CA VAL A 34 12.51 -7.69 7.62
C VAL A 34 12.61 -9.08 7.01
N CYS A 35 11.63 -9.42 6.19
CA CYS A 35 11.65 -10.65 5.40
C CYS A 35 12.46 -10.38 4.14
N ARG A 36 13.65 -10.96 4.05
CA ARG A 36 14.46 -10.94 2.84
C ARG A 36 14.14 -12.22 2.06
N GLU A 37 13.33 -12.12 1.03
CA GLU A 37 13.36 -13.12 -0.03
C GLU A 37 14.72 -13.05 -0.74
N SER A 38 15.28 -14.20 -1.07
CA SER A 38 16.63 -14.33 -1.65
C SER A 38 16.78 -13.72 -3.05
N ASP A 39 15.69 -13.34 -3.72
CA ASP A 39 15.70 -12.68 -5.02
C ASP A 39 15.79 -11.16 -4.85
N SER A 40 16.95 -10.62 -5.23
CA SER A 40 17.40 -9.24 -5.02
C SER A 40 16.60 -8.13 -5.70
N THR A 41 15.52 -8.43 -6.42
CA THR A 41 14.70 -7.47 -7.16
C THR A 41 13.38 -7.11 -6.48
N GLU A 42 12.99 -7.82 -5.43
CA GLU A 42 11.72 -7.61 -4.76
C GLU A 42 11.86 -6.73 -3.52
N ARG A 43 10.80 -5.96 -3.24
CA ARG A 43 10.76 -5.08 -2.05
C ARG A 43 10.70 -5.96 -0.80
N PRO A 44 11.58 -5.76 0.19
CA PRO A 44 11.55 -6.50 1.43
C PRO A 44 10.21 -6.22 2.14
N LEU A 45 9.63 -7.23 2.78
CA LEU A 45 8.45 -7.09 3.63
C LEU A 45 8.89 -6.90 5.08
N GLU A 46 8.16 -6.09 5.83
CA GLU A 46 8.34 -5.94 7.27
C GLU A 46 7.18 -6.63 8.00
N PHE A 47 7.52 -7.57 8.86
CA PHE A 47 6.58 -8.25 9.74
C PHE A 47 6.75 -7.73 11.17
N TYR A 48 5.65 -7.39 11.81
CA TYR A 48 5.62 -6.94 13.18
C TYR A 48 4.45 -7.57 13.94
N CYS A 49 4.75 -8.21 15.07
CA CYS A 49 3.77 -8.70 16.04
C CYS A 49 4.01 -8.01 17.40
N ASN A 50 2.96 -7.53 18.03
CA ASN A 50 3.04 -6.92 19.36
C ASN A 50 2.57 -7.88 20.47
N LYS A 51 2.82 -7.50 21.74
CA LYS A 51 2.43 -8.27 22.94
C LYS A 51 0.93 -8.56 23.08
N LYS A 52 0.07 -7.89 22.29
CA LYS A 52 -1.37 -8.10 22.27
C LYS A 52 -1.80 -9.02 21.12
N GLY A 53 -0.85 -9.68 20.44
CA GLY A 53 -1.11 -10.54 19.30
C GLY A 53 -1.57 -9.82 18.03
N LYS A 54 -1.39 -8.49 17.94
CA LYS A 54 -1.67 -7.74 16.71
C LYS A 54 -0.48 -7.80 15.78
N ILE A 55 -0.74 -8.23 14.55
CA ILE A 55 0.25 -8.48 13.51
C ILE A 55 0.02 -7.46 12.39
N PHE A 56 1.12 -6.93 11.86
CA PHE A 56 1.15 -6.05 10.70
C PHE A 56 2.23 -6.52 9.74
N VAL A 57 1.89 -6.64 8.47
CA VAL A 57 2.85 -6.88 7.39
C VAL A 57 2.73 -5.75 6.39
N THR A 58 3.84 -5.06 6.17
CA THR A 58 3.93 -3.90 5.28
C THR A 58 5.10 -4.05 4.32
N ALA A 59 4.97 -3.51 3.11
CA ALA A 59 6.14 -3.26 2.27
C ALA A 59 6.72 -1.90 2.67
N PRO A 60 8.01 -1.80 3.01
CA PRO A 60 8.62 -0.52 3.31
C PRO A 60 8.49 0.40 2.10
N VAL A 61 8.04 1.61 2.35
CA VAL A 61 7.88 2.63 1.33
C VAL A 61 9.27 3.00 0.81
N GLY A 62 9.60 2.54 -0.40
CA GLY A 62 10.84 2.94 -1.05
C GLY A 62 10.88 4.47 -1.15
N ARG A 63 12.04 5.06 -0.84
CA ARG A 63 12.30 6.52 -0.89
C ARG A 63 12.29 7.10 -2.31
N SER A 64 11.51 6.58 -3.24
CA SER A 64 11.32 7.23 -4.54
C SER A 64 10.37 8.40 -4.37
N SER A 65 10.89 9.59 -4.46
CA SER A 65 10.38 10.89 -4.05
C SER A 65 9.12 11.40 -4.76
N LEU A 66 8.47 10.62 -5.61
CA LEU A 66 7.30 11.05 -6.39
C LEU A 66 6.12 10.07 -6.35
N SER A 67 6.25 8.92 -5.72
CA SER A 67 5.13 8.01 -5.55
C SER A 67 4.45 8.31 -4.21
N ILE A 68 3.20 8.74 -4.27
CA ILE A 68 2.31 8.81 -3.10
C ILE A 68 2.24 7.41 -2.52
N PRO A 69 2.65 7.21 -1.25
CA PRO A 69 2.71 5.87 -0.68
C PRO A 69 1.31 5.28 -0.62
N ARG A 70 1.04 4.28 -1.43
CA ARG A 70 -0.09 3.40 -1.19
C ARG A 70 0.28 2.51 -0.03
N SER A 71 -0.39 2.70 1.06
CA SER A 71 -0.28 1.84 2.21
C SER A 71 -1.32 0.73 2.12
N SER A 72 -1.12 -0.22 1.21
CA SER A 72 -1.75 -1.53 1.36
C SER A 72 -0.92 -2.33 2.35
N TYR A 73 -1.58 -3.00 3.27
CA TYR A 73 -0.94 -3.82 4.27
C TYR A 73 -1.86 -4.96 4.70
N VAL A 74 -1.26 -5.99 5.25
CA VAL A 74 -2.00 -7.07 5.90
C VAL A 74 -1.99 -6.83 7.40
N ARG A 75 -3.17 -6.82 7.99
CA ARG A 75 -3.38 -6.78 9.42
C ARG A 75 -3.93 -8.12 9.88
N ALA A 76 -3.32 -8.70 10.91
CA ALA A 76 -3.83 -9.89 11.53
C ALA A 76 -3.87 -9.75 13.05
N GLU A 77 -4.60 -10.64 13.71
CA GLU A 77 -4.71 -10.68 15.16
C GLU A 77 -4.81 -12.14 15.61
N ALA A 78 -3.93 -12.52 16.53
CA ALA A 78 -4.03 -13.82 17.19
C ALA A 78 -5.13 -13.77 18.26
N VAL A 79 -6.09 -14.69 18.17
CA VAL A 79 -7.26 -14.78 19.08
C VAL A 79 -7.50 -16.21 19.51
N SER A 80 -8.00 -16.39 20.73
CA SER A 80 -8.45 -17.71 21.21
C SER A 80 -9.97 -17.78 21.12
N ARG A 81 -10.49 -18.87 20.56
CA ARG A 81 -11.92 -19.20 20.48
C ARG A 81 -12.09 -20.69 20.76
N ASP A 82 -12.99 -21.02 21.67
CA ASP A 82 -13.32 -22.41 22.01
C ASP A 82 -12.10 -23.29 22.39
N GLY A 83 -11.12 -22.68 23.07
CA GLY A 83 -9.88 -23.36 23.48
C GLY A 83 -8.86 -23.58 22.35
N LYS A 84 -9.12 -23.05 21.15
CA LYS A 84 -8.21 -23.08 20.00
C LYS A 84 -7.68 -21.70 19.68
N THR A 85 -6.48 -21.62 19.13
CA THR A 85 -5.85 -20.38 18.70
C THR A 85 -6.04 -20.17 17.21
N TYR A 86 -6.43 -18.96 16.83
CA TYR A 86 -6.61 -18.57 15.43
C TYR A 86 -5.85 -17.28 15.15
N ILE A 87 -5.36 -17.15 13.92
CA ILE A 87 -4.88 -15.89 13.38
C ILE A 87 -5.91 -15.41 12.36
N ASP A 88 -6.68 -14.40 12.74
CA ASP A 88 -7.57 -13.68 11.83
C ASP A 88 -6.78 -12.64 11.08
N MET A 89 -6.71 -12.71 9.74
CA MET A 89 -6.03 -11.71 8.93
C MET A 89 -6.99 -11.01 7.97
N CYS A 90 -6.68 -9.77 7.64
CA CYS A 90 -7.38 -9.01 6.62
C CYS A 90 -6.39 -8.20 5.78
N SER A 91 -6.62 -8.20 4.48
CA SER A 91 -5.95 -7.32 3.53
C SER A 91 -6.63 -5.96 3.54
N VAL A 92 -5.85 -4.91 3.74
CA VAL A 92 -6.33 -3.54 3.90
C VAL A 92 -5.74 -2.63 2.84
N GLU A 93 -6.60 -1.86 2.19
CA GLU A 93 -6.23 -0.77 1.29
C GLU A 93 -6.60 0.57 1.95
N GLN A 94 -5.65 1.50 2.02
CA GLN A 94 -5.95 2.87 2.45
C GLN A 94 -6.47 3.70 1.28
N LYS A 95 -7.67 4.24 1.42
CA LYS A 95 -8.30 5.10 0.41
C LYS A 95 -7.57 6.45 0.20
N GLY A 96 -6.78 6.90 1.18
CA GLY A 96 -6.16 8.23 1.18
C GLY A 96 -5.20 8.48 0.01
N GLY A 97 -4.43 7.46 -0.40
CA GLY A 97 -3.46 7.60 -1.49
C GLY A 97 -4.12 7.85 -2.85
N PHE A 98 -5.23 7.18 -3.13
CA PHE A 98 -5.97 7.37 -4.38
C PHE A 98 -6.66 8.74 -4.45
N VAL A 99 -7.29 9.16 -3.35
CA VAL A 99 -7.98 10.46 -3.29
C VAL A 99 -6.99 11.62 -3.45
N SER A 100 -5.80 11.54 -2.82
CA SER A 100 -4.78 12.57 -2.97
C SER A 100 -4.21 12.63 -4.39
N SER A 101 -4.03 11.50 -5.06
CA SER A 101 -3.56 11.44 -6.45
C SER A 101 -4.57 12.02 -7.42
N VAL A 102 -5.85 11.72 -7.25
CA VAL A 102 -6.94 12.29 -8.05
C VAL A 102 -7.06 13.81 -7.81
N ALA A 103 -6.99 14.24 -6.54
CA ALA A 103 -7.03 15.66 -6.19
C ALA A 103 -5.85 16.43 -6.81
N PHE A 104 -4.65 15.84 -6.81
CA PHE A 104 -3.49 16.44 -7.46
C PHE A 104 -3.65 16.54 -8.98
N ALA A 105 -4.18 15.49 -9.63
CA ALA A 105 -4.46 15.53 -11.08
C ALA A 105 -5.51 16.59 -11.44
N ILE A 106 -6.57 16.74 -10.63
CA ILE A 106 -7.58 17.78 -10.82
C ILE A 106 -6.96 19.17 -10.65
N LEU A 107 -6.12 19.38 -9.61
CA LEU A 107 -5.42 20.64 -9.38
C LEU A 107 -4.54 21.02 -10.57
N GLN A 108 -3.86 20.04 -11.17
CA GLN A 108 -3.00 20.24 -12.34
C GLN A 108 -3.81 20.67 -13.57
N ILE A 109 -4.95 20.01 -13.82
CA ILE A 109 -5.87 20.40 -14.90
C ILE A 109 -6.41 21.84 -14.70
N LEU A 110 -6.78 22.20 -13.46
CA LEU A 110 -7.23 23.54 -13.13
C LEU A 110 -6.13 24.57 -13.36
N LEU A 111 -4.88 24.27 -13.03
CA LEU A 111 -3.73 25.12 -13.28
C LEU A 111 -3.52 25.36 -14.79
N MET A 112 -3.63 24.30 -15.60
CA MET A 112 -3.54 24.41 -17.06
C MET A 112 -4.63 25.33 -17.64
N ILE A 113 -5.88 25.17 -17.18
CA ILE A 113 -7.00 26.02 -17.59
C ILE A 113 -6.73 27.46 -17.18
N ALA A 114 -6.27 27.70 -15.96
CA ALA A 114 -5.96 29.06 -15.48
C ALA A 114 -4.86 29.74 -16.30
N VAL A 115 -3.78 29.02 -16.64
CA VAL A 115 -2.70 29.52 -17.51
C VAL A 115 -3.23 29.87 -18.90
N SER A 116 -4.10 29.02 -19.48
CA SER A 116 -4.69 29.25 -20.80
C SER A 116 -5.62 30.48 -20.80
N VAL A 117 -6.41 30.67 -19.75
CA VAL A 117 -7.30 31.83 -19.58
C VAL A 117 -6.49 33.11 -19.38
N LEU A 118 -5.46 33.09 -18.54
CA LEU A 118 -4.56 34.21 -18.34
C LEU A 118 -3.88 34.67 -19.66
N TYR A 119 -3.44 33.68 -20.45
CA TYR A 119 -2.87 33.93 -21.77
C TYR A 119 -3.89 34.60 -22.73
N ALA A 120 -5.15 34.16 -22.70
CA ALA A 120 -6.20 34.74 -23.55
C ALA A 120 -6.58 36.16 -23.14
N ILE A 121 -6.47 36.48 -21.82
CA ILE A 121 -6.83 37.83 -21.31
C ILE A 121 -5.65 38.79 -21.44
N PHE A 122 -4.43 38.34 -21.15
CA PHE A 122 -3.23 39.20 -21.25
C PHE A 122 -2.58 38.96 -22.63
N ASP A 123 -3.01 39.74 -23.63
CA ASP A 123 -2.41 39.74 -24.97
C ASP A 123 -1.02 40.40 -24.91
N THR A 124 -0.06 39.73 -24.28
CA THR A 124 1.32 40.24 -24.16
C THR A 124 2.12 39.82 -25.39
N PRO A 125 2.70 40.79 -26.13
CA PRO A 125 3.43 40.55 -27.39
C PRO A 125 4.69 39.67 -27.19
N THR A 126 5.11 39.45 -25.95
CA THR A 126 6.27 38.67 -25.57
C THR A 126 6.00 37.14 -25.46
N PHE A 127 4.74 36.74 -25.35
CA PHE A 127 4.38 35.32 -25.30
C PHE A 127 4.01 34.81 -26.69
N LYS A 128 4.97 34.23 -27.37
CA LYS A 128 4.71 33.58 -28.67
C LYS A 128 3.75 32.42 -28.48
N LYS A 129 2.77 32.26 -29.38
CA LYS A 129 1.80 31.12 -29.37
C LYS A 129 2.50 29.76 -29.29
N GLU A 130 3.68 29.64 -29.88
CA GLU A 130 4.54 28.47 -29.86
C GLU A 130 4.95 28.04 -28.43
N PHE A 131 5.24 29.01 -27.55
CA PHE A 131 5.60 28.73 -26.16
C PHE A 131 4.40 28.16 -25.39
N LEU A 132 3.19 28.69 -25.61
CA LEU A 132 1.99 28.11 -25.00
C LEU A 132 1.74 26.69 -25.43
N ILE A 133 1.88 26.40 -26.73
CA ILE A 133 1.71 25.03 -27.27
C ILE A 133 2.71 24.07 -26.61
N ILE A 134 3.96 24.48 -26.46
CA ILE A 134 4.99 23.67 -25.82
C ILE A 134 4.63 23.39 -24.34
N VAL A 135 4.20 24.40 -23.60
CA VAL A 135 3.79 24.23 -22.19
C VAL A 135 2.61 23.28 -22.09
N LEU A 136 1.58 23.44 -22.92
CA LEU A 136 0.41 22.55 -22.94
C LEU A 136 0.79 21.10 -23.30
N LEU A 137 1.73 20.90 -24.23
CA LEU A 137 2.21 19.57 -24.59
C LEU A 137 2.97 18.90 -23.45
N ILE A 138 3.83 19.66 -22.74
CA ILE A 138 4.58 19.15 -21.59
C ILE A 138 3.61 18.76 -20.47
N ASP A 139 2.62 19.58 -20.17
CA ASP A 139 1.62 19.30 -19.16
C ASP A 139 0.74 18.10 -19.51
N ALA A 140 0.32 18.00 -20.77
CA ALA A 140 -0.43 16.83 -21.24
C ALA A 140 0.40 15.53 -21.14
N LEU A 141 1.69 15.59 -21.49
CA LEU A 141 2.62 14.45 -21.34
C LEU A 141 2.77 14.06 -19.87
N PHE A 142 2.92 15.04 -18.98
CA PHE A 142 3.03 14.81 -17.54
C PHE A 142 1.75 14.19 -16.97
N ALA A 143 0.57 14.69 -17.36
CA ALA A 143 -0.71 14.12 -17.00
C ALA A 143 -0.83 12.66 -17.47
N CYS A 144 -0.46 12.34 -18.72
CA CYS A 144 -0.45 10.98 -19.24
C CYS A 144 0.46 10.05 -18.45
N ILE A 145 1.66 10.50 -18.08
CA ILE A 145 2.61 9.72 -17.26
C ILE A 145 2.02 9.44 -15.88
N MET A 146 1.42 10.45 -15.25
CA MET A 146 0.76 10.33 -13.95
C MET A 146 -0.41 9.33 -13.99
N PHE A 147 -1.30 9.45 -15.00
CA PHE A 147 -2.40 8.51 -15.19
C PHE A 147 -1.90 7.08 -15.42
N ARG A 148 -0.92 6.90 -16.30
CA ARG A 148 -0.31 5.59 -16.55
C ARG A 148 0.26 4.98 -15.26
N ASN A 149 0.95 5.76 -14.44
CA ASN A 149 1.50 5.30 -13.16
C ASN A 149 0.39 4.90 -12.18
N LEU A 150 -0.69 5.67 -12.09
CA LEU A 150 -1.86 5.37 -11.27
C LEU A 150 -2.51 4.03 -11.68
N PHE A 151 -2.69 3.80 -12.98
CA PHE A 151 -3.25 2.54 -13.50
C PHE A 151 -2.32 1.35 -13.27
N LYS A 152 -1.02 1.51 -13.54
CA LYS A 152 -0.01 0.47 -13.31
C LYS A 152 0.07 0.08 -11.84
N GLU A 153 0.03 1.06 -10.96
CA GLU A 153 0.10 0.85 -9.52
C GLU A 153 -1.16 0.15 -8.98
N LYS A 154 -2.36 0.45 -9.52
CA LYS A 154 -3.59 -0.25 -9.16
C LYS A 154 -3.53 -1.74 -9.51
N ASN A 155 -2.94 -2.10 -10.64
CA ASN A 155 -2.83 -3.48 -11.08
C ASN A 155 -1.76 -4.28 -10.29
N ASN A 156 -0.79 -3.61 -9.65
CA ASN A 156 0.28 -4.25 -8.89
C ASN A 156 -0.04 -4.42 -7.38
N ILE A 157 -1.14 -3.87 -6.88
CA ILE A 157 -1.52 -3.99 -5.45
C ILE A 157 -1.83 -5.45 -5.07
N THR A 158 -2.54 -6.18 -5.93
CA THR A 158 -3.00 -7.54 -5.65
C THR A 158 -1.85 -8.53 -5.42
N PRO A 159 -0.78 -8.56 -6.25
CA PRO A 159 0.37 -9.41 -6.02
C PRO A 159 1.10 -9.11 -4.69
N ASP A 160 1.28 -7.83 -4.36
CA ASP A 160 1.96 -7.45 -3.11
C ASP A 160 1.16 -7.86 -1.87
N LEU A 161 -0.17 -7.73 -1.92
CA LEU A 161 -1.04 -8.17 -0.82
C LEU A 161 -1.02 -9.69 -0.65
N GLU A 162 -0.98 -10.45 -1.74
CA GLU A 162 -0.92 -11.90 -1.67
C GLU A 162 0.44 -12.38 -1.08
N LYS A 163 1.54 -11.72 -1.42
CA LYS A 163 2.84 -11.97 -0.79
C LYS A 163 2.82 -11.69 0.71
N MET A 164 2.22 -10.57 1.13
CA MET A 164 2.06 -10.24 2.54
C MET A 164 1.21 -11.28 3.29
N LYS A 165 0.13 -11.78 2.68
CA LYS A 165 -0.68 -12.87 3.24
C LYS A 165 0.12 -14.15 3.37
N ASN A 166 0.87 -14.52 2.33
CA ASN A 166 1.72 -15.70 2.36
C ASN A 166 2.78 -15.60 3.45
N GLU A 167 3.35 -14.44 3.72
CA GLU A 167 4.26 -14.23 4.84
C GLU A 167 3.61 -14.51 6.19
N VAL A 168 2.37 -14.06 6.40
CA VAL A 168 1.61 -14.39 7.62
C VAL A 168 1.35 -15.89 7.71
N ARG A 169 0.95 -16.54 6.60
CA ARG A 169 0.73 -18.00 6.54
C ARG A 169 1.99 -18.77 6.86
N ASN A 170 3.13 -18.40 6.28
CA ASN A 170 4.42 -19.05 6.49
C ASN A 170 4.83 -18.99 7.97
N ARG A 171 4.69 -17.83 8.62
CA ARG A 171 5.00 -17.68 10.04
C ARG A 171 4.01 -18.40 10.93
N ALA A 172 2.73 -18.39 10.61
CA ALA A 172 1.70 -19.15 11.30
C ALA A 172 2.00 -20.66 11.24
N ASN A 173 2.38 -21.16 10.06
CA ASN A 173 2.77 -22.56 9.87
C ASN A 173 4.08 -22.90 10.62
N ALA A 174 5.05 -21.99 10.64
CA ALA A 174 6.28 -22.16 11.39
C ALA A 174 5.99 -22.29 12.90
N VAL A 175 5.09 -21.46 13.45
CA VAL A 175 4.65 -21.56 14.85
C VAL A 175 3.96 -22.90 15.11
N SER A 176 3.08 -23.36 14.23
CA SER A 176 2.38 -24.65 14.36
C SER A 176 3.29 -25.87 14.29
N ASN A 177 4.47 -25.75 13.66
CA ASN A 177 5.43 -26.85 13.47
C ASN A 177 6.70 -26.70 14.32
N TRP A 178 6.73 -25.76 15.28
CA TRP A 178 7.94 -25.43 16.07
C TRP A 178 8.46 -26.60 16.93
N ASP A 179 7.57 -27.53 17.33
CA ASP A 179 7.89 -28.63 18.23
C ASP A 179 8.15 -29.97 17.49
N LYS A 180 8.36 -29.93 16.17
CA LYS A 180 8.77 -31.07 15.37
C LYS A 180 10.24 -31.00 15.00
#